data_655bef8c891e4b3cb18a1d90a89c48e5
#
_entry.id   655bef8c891e4b3cb18a1d90a89c48e5
#
_cell.length_a   1.000
_cell.length_b   1.000
_cell.length_c   1.000
_cell.angle_alpha   90.00
_cell.angle_beta   90.00
_cell.angle_gamma   90.00
#
_symmetry.space_group_name_H-M   'P 1'
#
loop_
_entity.id
_entity.type
_entity.pdbx_description
1 polymer ?
#
loop_
_entity_poly.entity_id
_entity_poly.type
_entity_poly.pdbx_seq_one_letter_code
_entity_poly.pdbx_strand_id
1 'polypeptide(L)'
;MRKFLAPVLFVFTAAALLTGCKKNAESSLTPVTLNEVAHSIFYAPQYAAIELGYFEEEGIDLTLVNGAGADKVMTALVSGDADIGFMGSEASIYTYIQGDDDYAVNFAQLTQRAGNFLVGRTPEADFKWENLIGKKVLGGRAGGMPQMVFEYILKKNGIDPTKDLSIDQSISFGLTAAAFTSNDSDYTVEFEPFATALEQEGNGYVVASLGKDSGYVPYTAYSAKKSYIEKHPEIIRKFTNAIQKGLDYVNTHSAEEIAETISPQFKETDTEKIAIIVDRYKEQDTWKENTVFEKESFELLENILEEAGELDTRGPYEYLVNTEFAKAAAEK
;
A
#
# COMPACT_ATOMS: atom_id res chain seq x y z
N MET A 1 26.59 -51.57 -84.58
CA MET A 1 25.21 -51.04 -84.39
C MET A 1 25.21 -50.18 -83.17
N ARG A 2 25.30 -48.84 -83.31
CA ARG A 2 25.36 -47.88 -82.21
C ARG A 2 23.97 -47.39 -81.87
N LYS A 3 23.49 -47.55 -80.64
CA LYS A 3 22.25 -46.92 -80.13
C LYS A 3 22.57 -45.66 -79.42
N PHE A 4 22.09 -44.54 -79.95
CA PHE A 4 22.10 -43.23 -79.31
C PHE A 4 21.05 -43.17 -78.21
N LEU A 5 21.45 -42.83 -76.95
CA LEU A 5 20.58 -42.42 -75.92
C LEU A 5 20.62 -40.88 -75.81
N ALA A 6 19.46 -40.26 -75.94
CA ALA A 6 19.29 -38.83 -75.66
C ALA A 6 19.07 -38.60 -74.14
N PRO A 7 19.64 -37.57 -73.53
CA PRO A 7 19.35 -37.24 -72.15
C PRO A 7 18.10 -36.34 -72.05
N VAL A 8 17.14 -36.75 -71.24
CA VAL A 8 15.99 -35.96 -70.84
C VAL A 8 16.43 -34.99 -69.76
N LEU A 9 16.33 -33.71 -70.04
CA LEU A 9 16.63 -32.61 -69.09
C LEU A 9 15.41 -32.37 -68.20
N PHE A 10 15.52 -32.74 -66.94
CA PHE A 10 14.50 -32.44 -65.89
C PHE A 10 14.79 -31.06 -65.32
N VAL A 11 13.94 -30.10 -65.67
CA VAL A 11 13.94 -28.76 -65.04
C VAL A 11 13.19 -28.87 -63.72
N PHE A 12 13.91 -28.83 -62.59
CA PHE A 12 13.34 -28.68 -61.24
C PHE A 12 13.08 -27.19 -60.95
N THR A 13 11.82 -26.78 -61.04
CA THR A 13 11.37 -25.48 -60.53
C THR A 13 11.26 -25.57 -59.03
N ALA A 14 12.24 -25.03 -58.31
CA ALA A 14 12.18 -24.86 -56.86
C ALA A 14 11.24 -23.67 -56.53
N ALA A 15 9.99 -23.95 -56.16
CA ALA A 15 9.11 -22.97 -55.58
C ALA A 15 9.58 -22.74 -54.11
N ALA A 16 10.25 -21.62 -53.86
CA ALA A 16 10.61 -21.20 -52.53
C ALA A 16 9.32 -20.74 -51.79
N LEU A 17 8.78 -21.61 -50.99
CA LEU A 17 7.75 -21.25 -49.98
C LEU A 17 8.43 -20.42 -48.89
N LEU A 18 8.35 -19.10 -49.00
CA LEU A 18 8.61 -18.17 -47.89
C LEU A 18 7.49 -18.30 -46.88
N THR A 19 7.53 -19.32 -46.05
CA THR A 19 6.79 -19.33 -44.77
C THR A 19 7.45 -18.31 -43.85
N GLY A 20 6.95 -17.09 -43.88
CA GLY A 20 7.25 -16.08 -42.88
C GLY A 20 6.79 -16.61 -41.50
N CYS A 21 7.70 -17.17 -40.71
CA CYS A 21 7.53 -17.29 -39.29
C CYS A 21 7.35 -15.88 -38.74
N LYS A 22 6.11 -15.42 -38.56
CA LYS A 22 5.82 -14.45 -37.51
C LYS A 22 6.23 -15.13 -36.19
N LYS A 23 7.44 -14.89 -35.73
CA LYS A 23 7.74 -14.99 -34.31
C LYS A 23 6.78 -14.00 -33.63
N ASN A 24 5.70 -14.50 -33.07
CA ASN A 24 5.11 -13.82 -31.93
C ASN A 24 6.28 -13.70 -30.94
N ALA A 25 6.82 -12.51 -30.81
CA ALA A 25 7.61 -12.16 -29.65
C ALA A 25 6.58 -12.25 -28.49
N GLU A 26 6.56 -13.38 -27.77
CA GLU A 26 6.09 -13.37 -26.41
C GLU A 26 6.87 -12.24 -25.75
N SER A 27 6.22 -11.13 -25.48
CA SER A 27 6.82 -10.05 -24.71
C SER A 27 7.07 -10.66 -23.34
N SER A 28 8.32 -11.03 -23.06
CA SER A 28 8.69 -11.50 -21.73
C SER A 28 8.35 -10.39 -20.77
N LEU A 29 7.48 -10.69 -19.79
CA LEU A 29 7.14 -9.77 -18.72
C LEU A 29 8.43 -9.35 -18.01
N THR A 30 8.49 -8.12 -17.55
CA THR A 30 9.63 -7.61 -16.78
C THR A 30 9.43 -7.98 -15.31
N PRO A 31 10.33 -8.74 -14.67
CA PRO A 31 10.22 -9.07 -13.27
C PRO A 31 10.37 -7.80 -12.41
N VAL A 32 9.47 -7.62 -11.44
CA VAL A 32 9.49 -6.53 -10.47
C VAL A 32 9.15 -7.08 -9.09
N THR A 33 9.99 -6.83 -8.10
CA THR A 33 9.74 -7.21 -6.71
C THR A 33 9.19 -6.02 -5.95
N LEU A 34 7.94 -6.17 -5.48
CA LEU A 34 7.26 -5.24 -4.58
C LEU A 34 7.30 -5.78 -3.15
N ASN A 35 7.85 -5.01 -2.22
CA ASN A 35 7.82 -5.34 -0.79
C ASN A 35 6.79 -4.45 -0.08
N GLU A 36 5.74 -5.06 0.47
CA GLU A 36 4.67 -4.36 1.19
C GLU A 36 4.85 -4.40 2.71
N VAL A 37 4.45 -3.34 3.39
CA VAL A 37 4.61 -3.18 4.85
C VAL A 37 3.78 -4.18 5.65
N ALA A 38 2.63 -4.55 5.15
CA ALA A 38 1.69 -5.50 5.73
C ALA A 38 0.75 -6.04 4.65
N HIS A 39 0.30 -7.28 4.81
CA HIS A 39 -0.74 -7.85 3.96
C HIS A 39 -2.12 -7.52 4.56
N SER A 40 -2.82 -6.53 4.00
CA SER A 40 -4.04 -5.98 4.60
C SER A 40 -5.05 -5.53 3.55
N ILE A 41 -6.34 -5.78 3.82
CA ILE A 41 -7.47 -5.31 3.01
C ILE A 41 -7.45 -3.77 2.84
N PHE A 42 -6.76 -3.06 3.72
CA PHE A 42 -6.48 -1.63 3.61
C PHE A 42 -5.84 -1.25 2.25
N TYR A 43 -5.21 -2.20 1.59
CA TYR A 43 -4.55 -2.03 0.29
C TYR A 43 -5.35 -2.69 -0.87
N ALA A 44 -6.67 -2.79 -0.74
CA ALA A 44 -7.54 -3.41 -1.74
C ALA A 44 -7.26 -3.01 -3.20
N PRO A 45 -6.96 -1.73 -3.54
CA PRO A 45 -6.63 -1.38 -4.94
C PRO A 45 -5.40 -2.09 -5.49
N GLN A 46 -4.36 -2.32 -4.65
CA GLN A 46 -3.18 -3.08 -5.05
C GLN A 46 -3.54 -4.53 -5.38
N TYR A 47 -4.35 -5.17 -4.54
CA TYR A 47 -4.75 -6.56 -4.76
C TYR A 47 -5.73 -6.69 -5.92
N ALA A 48 -6.61 -5.71 -6.13
CA ALA A 48 -7.44 -5.66 -7.33
C ALA A 48 -6.58 -5.57 -8.60
N ALA A 49 -5.52 -4.76 -8.58
CA ALA A 49 -4.60 -4.67 -9.71
C ALA A 49 -3.86 -6.00 -9.99
N ILE A 50 -3.53 -6.76 -8.94
CA ILE A 50 -2.91 -8.08 -9.06
C ILE A 50 -3.92 -9.09 -9.62
N GLU A 51 -5.09 -9.25 -8.99
CA GLU A 51 -6.06 -10.30 -9.34
C GLU A 51 -6.72 -10.06 -10.70
N LEU A 52 -6.84 -8.80 -11.14
CA LEU A 52 -7.35 -8.45 -12.47
C LEU A 52 -6.29 -8.46 -13.57
N GLY A 53 -5.02 -8.77 -13.24
CA GLY A 53 -3.95 -8.89 -14.21
C GLY A 53 -3.44 -7.56 -14.77
N TYR A 54 -3.65 -6.44 -14.09
CA TYR A 54 -3.27 -5.12 -14.61
C TYR A 54 -1.74 -4.93 -14.68
N PHE A 55 -0.97 -5.65 -13.86
CA PHE A 55 0.48 -5.65 -13.95
C PHE A 55 0.97 -6.40 -15.19
N GLU A 56 0.38 -7.56 -15.48
CA GLU A 56 0.67 -8.35 -16.69
C GLU A 56 0.28 -7.59 -17.97
N GLU A 57 -0.85 -6.88 -17.97
CA GLU A 57 -1.25 -6.01 -19.07
C GLU A 57 -0.23 -4.89 -19.36
N GLU A 58 0.38 -4.35 -18.31
CA GLU A 58 1.47 -3.38 -18.40
C GLU A 58 2.84 -4.03 -18.69
N GLY A 59 2.91 -5.38 -18.81
CA GLY A 59 4.12 -6.12 -19.10
C GLY A 59 5.05 -6.32 -17.90
N ILE A 60 4.50 -6.36 -16.69
CA ILE A 60 5.20 -6.61 -15.43
C ILE A 60 4.85 -8.02 -14.91
N ASP A 61 5.88 -8.77 -14.52
CA ASP A 61 5.76 -10.00 -13.72
C ASP A 61 6.03 -9.63 -12.26
N LEU A 62 4.94 -9.42 -11.50
CA LEU A 62 5.03 -8.89 -10.14
C LEU A 62 5.27 -10.01 -9.13
N THR A 63 6.33 -9.87 -8.34
CA THR A 63 6.55 -10.66 -7.13
C THR A 63 6.22 -9.82 -5.89
N LEU A 64 5.19 -10.22 -5.14
CA LEU A 64 4.79 -9.55 -3.91
C LEU A 64 5.45 -10.21 -2.71
N VAL A 65 6.10 -9.42 -1.84
CA VAL A 65 6.75 -9.86 -0.59
C VAL A 65 6.20 -9.05 0.57
N ASN A 66 5.79 -9.72 1.65
CA ASN A 66 5.38 -9.04 2.88
C ASN A 66 6.59 -8.81 3.79
N GLY A 67 7.00 -7.56 3.96
CA GLY A 67 8.12 -7.15 4.82
C GLY A 67 7.79 -7.15 6.31
N ALA A 68 6.51 -7.08 6.67
CA ALA A 68 6.03 -7.03 8.06
C ALA A 68 6.67 -5.89 8.89
N GLY A 69 6.69 -4.68 8.33
CA GLY A 69 7.18 -3.46 8.97
C GLY A 69 7.89 -2.53 7.98
N ALA A 70 7.70 -1.21 8.13
CA ALA A 70 8.26 -0.20 7.22
C ALA A 70 9.80 -0.19 7.23
N ASP A 71 10.41 -0.43 8.38
CA ASP A 71 11.85 -0.58 8.56
C ASP A 71 12.43 -1.73 7.72
N LYS A 72 11.74 -2.86 7.65
CA LYS A 72 12.15 -4.01 6.86
C LYS A 72 11.94 -3.79 5.36
N VAL A 73 10.81 -3.17 4.98
CA VAL A 73 10.55 -2.79 3.59
C VAL A 73 11.64 -1.82 3.10
N MET A 74 11.95 -0.79 3.90
CA MET A 74 13.01 0.15 3.55
C MET A 74 14.37 -0.54 3.46
N THR A 75 14.68 -1.46 4.37
CA THR A 75 15.92 -2.25 4.31
C THR A 75 16.00 -3.05 3.01
N ALA A 76 14.93 -3.74 2.60
CA ALA A 76 14.88 -4.49 1.34
C ALA A 76 15.05 -3.58 0.11
N LEU A 77 14.48 -2.37 0.17
CA LEU A 77 14.61 -1.39 -0.90
C LEU A 77 16.04 -0.87 -1.04
N VAL A 78 16.66 -0.48 0.07
CA VAL A 78 18.04 0.05 0.09
C VAL A 78 19.06 -1.02 -0.30
N SER A 79 18.90 -2.27 0.18
CA SER A 79 19.77 -3.40 -0.18
C SER A 79 19.62 -3.85 -1.64
N GLY A 80 18.50 -3.53 -2.29
CA GLY A 80 18.17 -3.99 -3.64
C GLY A 80 17.53 -5.37 -3.69
N ASP A 81 17.04 -5.89 -2.55
CA ASP A 81 16.22 -7.11 -2.48
C ASP A 81 14.78 -6.87 -2.96
N ALA A 82 14.36 -5.61 -3.02
CA ALA A 82 13.13 -5.15 -3.64
C ALA A 82 13.38 -3.98 -4.59
N ASP A 83 12.65 -3.94 -5.69
CA ASP A 83 12.68 -2.83 -6.67
C ASP A 83 11.80 -1.67 -6.19
N ILE A 84 10.67 -2.00 -5.60
CA ILE A 84 9.65 -1.06 -5.11
C ILE A 84 9.28 -1.43 -3.68
N GLY A 85 9.24 -0.43 -2.81
CA GLY A 85 8.72 -0.53 -1.44
C GLY A 85 7.34 0.11 -1.34
N PHE A 86 6.43 -0.54 -0.64
CA PHE A 86 5.12 0.01 -0.31
C PHE A 86 4.97 0.09 1.22
N MET A 87 4.99 1.30 1.75
CA MET A 87 5.05 1.55 3.19
C MET A 87 4.56 2.94 3.55
N GLY A 88 4.62 3.28 4.83
CA GLY A 88 4.38 4.64 5.29
C GLY A 88 5.33 5.63 4.61
N SER A 89 4.78 6.74 4.14
CA SER A 89 5.53 7.72 3.35
C SER A 89 6.61 8.46 4.14
N GLU A 90 6.54 8.43 5.48
CA GLU A 90 7.57 8.95 6.40
C GLU A 90 8.94 8.29 6.21
N ALA A 91 8.97 7.03 5.81
CA ALA A 91 10.21 6.27 5.67
C ALA A 91 11.17 6.89 4.65
N SER A 92 10.66 7.53 3.60
CA SER A 92 11.49 8.26 2.63
C SER A 92 12.14 9.50 3.23
N ILE A 93 11.45 10.20 4.14
CA ILE A 93 12.00 11.36 4.86
C ILE A 93 13.15 10.91 5.73
N TYR A 94 13.00 9.82 6.47
CA TYR A 94 14.05 9.31 7.37
C TYR A 94 15.33 8.91 6.62
N THR A 95 15.22 8.22 5.49
CA THR A 95 16.41 7.84 4.70
C THR A 95 17.13 9.07 4.14
N TYR A 96 16.38 10.07 3.68
CA TYR A 96 16.96 11.31 3.20
C TYR A 96 17.70 12.07 4.28
N ILE A 97 17.12 12.21 5.48
CA ILE A 97 17.74 12.95 6.61
C ILE A 97 18.97 12.22 7.13
N GLN A 98 19.01 10.89 7.04
CA GLN A 98 20.20 10.10 7.38
C GLN A 98 21.36 10.31 6.41
N GLY A 99 21.16 11.05 5.32
CA GLY A 99 22.20 11.43 4.37
C GLY A 99 22.52 10.36 3.33
N ASP A 100 21.55 9.50 3.00
CA ASP A 100 21.67 8.58 1.89
C ASP A 100 21.56 9.36 0.56
N ASP A 101 22.60 9.25 -0.29
CA ASP A 101 22.61 9.89 -1.61
C ASP A 101 21.66 9.24 -2.60
N ASP A 102 21.32 7.95 -2.41
CA ASP A 102 20.39 7.16 -3.22
C ASP A 102 19.10 6.85 -2.43
N TYR A 103 18.58 7.87 -1.81
CA TYR A 103 17.39 7.81 -0.97
C TYR A 103 16.13 7.34 -1.70
N ALA A 104 15.14 6.90 -0.96
CA ALA A 104 13.84 6.50 -1.47
C ALA A 104 13.01 7.72 -1.89
N VAL A 105 12.41 7.66 -3.08
CA VAL A 105 11.50 8.68 -3.62
C VAL A 105 10.11 8.09 -3.79
N ASN A 106 9.10 8.73 -3.23
CA ASN A 106 7.70 8.36 -3.40
C ASN A 106 7.25 8.76 -4.81
N PHE A 107 6.65 7.84 -5.56
CA PHE A 107 6.20 8.11 -6.93
C PHE A 107 4.70 7.88 -7.15
N ALA A 108 4.02 7.20 -6.22
CA ALA A 108 2.58 6.97 -6.25
C ALA A 108 2.04 6.81 -4.83
N GLN A 109 0.93 7.47 -4.51
CA GLN A 109 0.23 7.36 -3.25
C GLN A 109 -1.03 6.50 -3.42
N LEU A 110 -1.30 5.57 -2.48
CA LEU A 110 -2.48 4.71 -2.53
C LEU A 110 -3.54 5.16 -1.54
N THR A 111 -3.18 5.35 -0.28
CA THR A 111 -4.11 5.68 0.79
C THR A 111 -3.94 7.12 1.24
N GLN A 112 -5.06 7.79 1.50
CA GLN A 112 -5.10 9.20 1.90
C GLN A 112 -5.63 9.42 3.31
N ARG A 113 -5.88 8.34 4.05
CA ARG A 113 -6.32 8.37 5.45
C ARG A 113 -5.68 7.23 6.22
N ALA A 114 -5.62 7.36 7.55
CA ALA A 114 -5.19 6.28 8.41
C ALA A 114 -6.14 5.07 8.30
N GLY A 115 -5.56 3.86 8.29
CA GLY A 115 -6.33 2.61 8.16
C GLY A 115 -6.78 2.02 9.49
N ASN A 116 -6.52 2.70 10.59
CA ASN A 116 -6.79 2.20 11.94
C ASN A 116 -8.16 2.63 12.46
N PHE A 117 -8.65 1.81 13.39
CA PHE A 117 -9.84 2.06 14.16
C PHE A 117 -9.51 2.00 15.65
N LEU A 118 -10.19 2.80 16.45
CA LEU A 118 -10.18 2.68 17.90
C LEU A 118 -11.28 1.69 18.30
N VAL A 119 -10.89 0.65 19.03
CA VAL A 119 -11.79 -0.39 19.53
C VAL A 119 -11.86 -0.30 21.04
N GLY A 120 -13.05 -0.13 21.59
CA GLY A 120 -13.34 -0.09 23.04
C GLY A 120 -13.92 -1.40 23.55
N ARG A 121 -13.91 -1.60 24.88
CA ARG A 121 -14.50 -2.78 25.53
C ARG A 121 -16.02 -2.81 25.45
N THR A 122 -16.64 -1.65 25.34
CA THR A 122 -18.10 -1.47 25.33
C THR A 122 -18.49 -0.59 24.14
N PRO A 123 -19.73 -0.73 23.62
CA PRO A 123 -20.22 0.15 22.59
C PRO A 123 -20.35 1.59 23.11
N GLU A 124 -19.90 2.56 22.32
CA GLU A 124 -19.99 3.99 22.62
C GLU A 124 -20.54 4.75 21.40
N ALA A 125 -21.87 4.82 21.27
CA ALA A 125 -22.53 5.45 20.14
C ALA A 125 -22.16 6.95 19.96
N ASP A 126 -21.88 7.64 21.05
CA ASP A 126 -21.51 9.05 21.10
C ASP A 126 -20.05 9.22 21.57
N PHE A 127 -19.13 8.38 21.08
CA PHE A 127 -17.72 8.44 21.46
C PHE A 127 -17.14 9.84 21.22
N LYS A 128 -16.33 10.29 22.17
CA LYS A 128 -15.52 11.50 22.09
C LYS A 128 -14.11 11.17 22.54
N TRP A 129 -13.14 11.83 21.93
CA TRP A 129 -11.71 11.59 22.25
C TRP A 129 -11.39 11.83 23.72
N GLU A 130 -12.08 12.74 24.38
CA GLU A 130 -11.97 13.00 25.83
C GLU A 130 -12.32 11.79 26.70
N ASN A 131 -13.05 10.81 26.17
CA ASN A 131 -13.36 9.56 26.90
C ASN A 131 -12.08 8.74 27.20
N LEU A 132 -10.98 9.03 26.48
CA LEU A 132 -9.70 8.37 26.69
C LEU A 132 -8.92 8.89 27.90
N ILE A 133 -9.32 10.03 28.50
CA ILE A 133 -8.62 10.59 29.67
C ILE A 133 -8.70 9.61 30.85
N GLY A 134 -7.52 9.26 31.38
CA GLY A 134 -7.36 8.28 32.47
C GLY A 134 -7.43 6.81 32.03
N LYS A 135 -7.53 6.52 30.75
CA LYS A 135 -7.68 5.18 30.19
C LYS A 135 -6.35 4.53 29.80
N LYS A 136 -6.40 3.20 29.67
CA LYS A 136 -5.30 2.37 29.15
C LYS A 136 -5.59 2.02 27.69
N VAL A 137 -4.68 2.36 26.80
CA VAL A 137 -4.82 2.14 25.35
C VAL A 137 -3.62 1.36 24.80
N LEU A 138 -3.86 0.32 24.02
CA LEU A 138 -2.84 -0.28 23.17
C LEU A 138 -2.70 0.58 21.91
N GLY A 139 -1.64 1.41 21.82
CA GLY A 139 -1.55 2.50 20.85
C GLY A 139 -0.73 2.21 19.59
N GLY A 140 -0.28 0.97 19.42
CA GLY A 140 0.62 0.60 18.33
C GLY A 140 2.09 0.86 18.65
N ARG A 141 2.99 0.38 17.79
CA ARG A 141 4.43 0.47 17.99
C ARG A 141 4.94 1.92 17.88
N ALA A 142 5.82 2.34 18.80
CA ALA A 142 6.47 3.65 18.76
C ALA A 142 7.21 3.91 17.44
N GLY A 143 7.15 5.15 16.94
CA GLY A 143 7.80 5.61 15.72
C GLY A 143 7.14 5.15 14.42
N GLY A 144 5.95 4.54 14.47
CA GLY A 144 5.17 4.15 13.29
C GLY A 144 3.98 5.08 13.05
N MET A 145 3.51 5.17 11.79
CA MET A 145 2.33 5.97 11.43
C MET A 145 1.10 5.70 12.31
N PRO A 146 0.77 4.45 12.70
CA PRO A 146 -0.37 4.20 13.59
C PRO A 146 -0.31 4.99 14.88
N GLN A 147 0.83 4.95 15.58
CA GLN A 147 1.03 5.65 16.83
C GLN A 147 1.04 7.17 16.63
N MET A 148 1.82 7.66 15.66
CA MET A 148 1.96 9.09 15.43
C MET A 148 0.63 9.76 15.05
N VAL A 149 -0.18 9.12 14.20
CA VAL A 149 -1.51 9.62 13.84
C VAL A 149 -2.47 9.57 15.04
N PHE A 150 -2.41 8.52 15.85
CA PHE A 150 -3.22 8.45 17.08
C PHE A 150 -2.88 9.59 18.03
N GLU A 151 -1.62 9.83 18.31
CA GLU A 151 -1.18 10.94 19.18
C GLU A 151 -1.50 12.31 18.58
N TYR A 152 -1.39 12.46 17.25
CA TYR A 152 -1.80 13.68 16.56
C TYR A 152 -3.30 13.97 16.78
N ILE A 153 -4.16 12.96 16.66
CA ILE A 153 -5.60 13.11 16.92
C ILE A 153 -5.87 13.49 18.39
N LEU A 154 -5.16 12.88 19.34
CA LEU A 154 -5.28 13.22 20.76
C LEU A 154 -4.92 14.69 20.98
N LYS A 155 -3.76 15.15 20.49
CA LYS A 155 -3.28 16.53 20.63
C LYS A 155 -4.26 17.53 19.97
N LYS A 156 -4.79 17.20 18.79
CA LYS A 156 -5.80 18.01 18.09
C LYS A 156 -7.07 18.18 18.92
N ASN A 157 -7.40 17.21 19.78
CA ASN A 157 -8.53 17.27 20.71
C ASN A 157 -8.13 17.80 22.11
N GLY A 158 -6.93 18.37 22.26
CA GLY A 158 -6.46 18.98 23.51
C GLY A 158 -6.02 17.98 24.58
N ILE A 159 -5.76 16.72 24.21
CA ILE A 159 -5.36 15.63 25.10
C ILE A 159 -3.85 15.42 24.98
N ASP A 160 -3.15 15.46 26.10
CA ASP A 160 -1.71 15.18 26.17
C ASP A 160 -1.48 13.65 26.24
N PRO A 161 -0.95 13.01 25.17
CA PRO A 161 -0.80 11.57 25.11
C PRO A 161 0.14 11.00 26.18
N THR A 162 0.97 11.85 26.79
CA THR A 162 1.96 11.44 27.79
C THR A 162 1.48 11.61 29.25
N LYS A 163 0.39 12.38 29.45
CA LYS A 163 -0.10 12.73 30.80
C LYS A 163 -1.54 12.31 31.05
N ASP A 164 -2.39 12.42 30.05
CA ASP A 164 -3.82 12.30 30.22
C ASP A 164 -4.35 10.86 30.12
N LEU A 165 -3.54 9.96 29.53
CA LEU A 165 -3.86 8.53 29.40
C LEU A 165 -2.59 7.68 29.47
N SER A 166 -2.75 6.35 29.52
CA SER A 166 -1.66 5.40 29.46
C SER A 166 -1.66 4.70 28.10
N ILE A 167 -0.64 4.94 27.26
CA ILE A 167 -0.51 4.30 25.95
C ILE A 167 0.60 3.25 26.03
N ASP A 168 0.24 1.97 25.82
CA ASP A 168 1.22 0.88 25.67
C ASP A 168 1.62 0.76 24.20
N GLN A 169 2.89 1.01 23.92
CA GLN A 169 3.51 0.97 22.59
C GLN A 169 4.45 -0.23 22.42
N SER A 170 4.48 -1.14 23.38
CA SER A 170 5.41 -2.29 23.41
C SER A 170 4.92 -3.47 22.56
N ILE A 171 3.62 -3.50 22.18
CA ILE A 171 3.00 -4.60 21.46
C ILE A 171 3.24 -4.45 19.96
N SER A 172 3.79 -5.50 19.34
CA SER A 172 4.05 -5.54 17.90
C SER A 172 2.76 -5.50 17.08
N PHE A 173 2.85 -4.90 15.88
CA PHE A 173 1.77 -4.90 14.90
C PHE A 173 1.23 -6.32 14.65
N GLY A 174 -0.10 -6.45 14.60
CA GLY A 174 -0.79 -7.73 14.42
C GLY A 174 -0.96 -8.58 15.69
N LEU A 175 -0.39 -8.15 16.85
CA LEU A 175 -0.58 -8.82 18.14
C LEU A 175 -1.46 -8.02 19.11
N THR A 176 -1.83 -6.79 18.78
CA THR A 176 -2.60 -5.88 19.65
C THR A 176 -3.98 -6.41 19.96
N ALA A 177 -4.71 -6.98 18.98
CA ALA A 177 -6.02 -7.57 19.20
C ALA A 177 -5.99 -8.76 20.19
N ALA A 178 -5.01 -9.66 20.06
CA ALA A 178 -4.82 -10.78 20.98
C ALA A 178 -4.42 -10.28 22.39
N ALA A 179 -3.56 -9.28 22.46
CA ALA A 179 -3.18 -8.66 23.73
C ALA A 179 -4.39 -7.97 24.37
N PHE A 180 -5.20 -7.24 23.61
CA PHE A 180 -6.43 -6.60 24.07
C PHE A 180 -7.39 -7.64 24.66
N THR A 181 -7.62 -8.75 23.99
CA THR A 181 -8.51 -9.81 24.49
C THR A 181 -8.04 -10.40 25.83
N SER A 182 -6.71 -10.44 26.07
CA SER A 182 -6.11 -11.11 27.23
C SER A 182 -5.73 -10.19 28.39
N ASN A 183 -5.72 -8.86 28.21
CA ASN A 183 -5.31 -7.88 29.24
C ASN A 183 -6.47 -7.00 29.73
N ASP A 184 -6.15 -5.95 30.51
CA ASP A 184 -7.12 -5.00 31.10
C ASP A 184 -7.12 -3.61 30.43
N SER A 185 -6.58 -3.49 29.20
CA SER A 185 -6.65 -2.23 28.45
C SER A 185 -8.10 -1.87 28.13
N ASP A 186 -8.44 -0.60 28.24
CA ASP A 186 -9.79 -0.09 27.95
C ASP A 186 -10.05 -0.03 26.45
N TYR A 187 -9.01 0.32 25.66
CA TYR A 187 -9.08 0.49 24.21
C TYR A 187 -7.84 -0.09 23.54
N THR A 188 -7.97 -0.35 22.24
CA THR A 188 -6.85 -0.72 21.35
C THR A 188 -7.00 -0.05 19.99
N VAL A 189 -5.88 0.28 19.37
CA VAL A 189 -5.80 0.80 18.00
C VAL A 189 -5.54 -0.37 17.06
N GLU A 190 -6.52 -0.70 16.23
CA GLU A 190 -6.50 -1.89 15.37
C GLU A 190 -6.62 -1.55 13.90
N PHE A 191 -5.99 -2.39 13.07
CA PHE A 191 -6.28 -2.46 11.64
C PHE A 191 -7.32 -3.53 11.34
N GLU A 192 -7.87 -3.51 10.14
CA GLU A 192 -8.63 -4.62 9.61
C GLU A 192 -7.70 -5.74 9.09
N PRO A 193 -8.06 -7.02 9.29
CA PRO A 193 -9.37 -7.53 9.73
C PRO A 193 -9.55 -7.65 11.26
N PHE A 194 -8.61 -7.20 12.07
CA PHE A 194 -8.62 -7.41 13.52
C PHE A 194 -9.73 -6.62 14.22
N ALA A 195 -10.01 -5.39 13.79
CA ALA A 195 -11.09 -4.58 14.35
C ALA A 195 -12.45 -5.29 14.16
N THR A 196 -12.76 -5.73 12.93
CA THR A 196 -13.96 -6.50 12.63
C THR A 196 -14.01 -7.84 13.38
N ALA A 197 -12.88 -8.54 13.54
CA ALA A 197 -12.83 -9.79 14.28
C ALA A 197 -13.21 -9.59 15.76
N LEU A 198 -12.65 -8.55 16.41
CA LEU A 198 -13.01 -8.22 17.80
C LEU A 198 -14.49 -7.94 17.97
N GLU A 199 -15.13 -7.24 17.01
CA GLU A 199 -16.57 -6.97 17.04
C GLU A 199 -17.39 -8.25 16.87
N GLN A 200 -17.07 -9.09 15.90
CA GLN A 200 -17.80 -10.33 15.61
C GLN A 200 -17.68 -11.35 16.75
N GLU A 201 -16.56 -11.37 17.43
CA GLU A 201 -16.32 -12.22 18.60
C GLU A 201 -16.90 -11.66 19.89
N GLY A 202 -17.42 -10.43 19.87
CA GLY A 202 -17.95 -9.74 21.06
C GLY A 202 -16.87 -9.34 22.07
N ASN A 203 -15.61 -9.28 21.63
CA ASN A 203 -14.45 -8.92 22.45
C ASN A 203 -14.15 -7.42 22.45
N GLY A 204 -14.76 -6.66 21.53
CA GLY A 204 -14.58 -5.22 21.41
C GLY A 204 -15.59 -4.60 20.45
N TYR A 205 -15.61 -3.28 20.37
CA TYR A 205 -16.51 -2.50 19.51
C TYR A 205 -15.73 -1.35 18.89
N VAL A 206 -15.82 -1.18 17.58
CA VAL A 206 -15.25 0.00 16.91
C VAL A 206 -16.01 1.24 17.35
N VAL A 207 -15.32 2.16 18.02
CA VAL A 207 -15.89 3.40 18.58
C VAL A 207 -15.49 4.63 17.79
N ALA A 208 -14.34 4.61 17.07
CA ALA A 208 -13.89 5.71 16.22
C ALA A 208 -13.04 5.21 15.06
N SER A 209 -13.02 5.99 13.97
CA SER A 209 -12.11 5.82 12.84
C SER A 209 -11.00 6.86 12.92
N LEU A 210 -9.75 6.42 13.10
CA LEU A 210 -8.61 7.32 13.05
C LEU A 210 -8.49 7.98 11.66
N GLY A 211 -8.90 7.30 10.62
CA GLY A 211 -8.88 7.82 9.26
C GLY A 211 -9.82 9.00 9.04
N LYS A 212 -11.00 9.01 9.67
CA LYS A 212 -11.92 10.16 9.61
C LYS A 212 -11.35 11.36 10.38
N ASP A 213 -10.74 11.14 11.53
CA ASP A 213 -10.31 12.21 12.44
C ASP A 213 -8.92 12.77 12.17
N SER A 214 -8.03 11.99 11.53
CA SER A 214 -6.70 12.47 11.11
C SER A 214 -6.74 13.48 9.96
N GLY A 215 -7.77 13.42 9.12
CA GLY A 215 -7.80 14.14 7.87
C GLY A 215 -7.06 13.39 6.75
N TYR A 216 -6.70 14.10 5.68
CA TYR A 216 -5.99 13.54 4.52
C TYR A 216 -4.49 13.43 4.78
N VAL A 217 -4.07 12.31 5.35
CA VAL A 217 -2.66 12.00 5.61
C VAL A 217 -2.18 11.02 4.54
N PRO A 218 -1.02 11.25 3.90
CA PRO A 218 -0.46 10.32 2.91
C PRO A 218 0.08 9.08 3.63
N TYR A 219 -0.86 8.19 4.02
CA TYR A 219 -0.55 7.12 4.97
C TYR A 219 0.37 6.07 4.39
N THR A 220 0.14 5.64 3.12
CA THR A 220 1.03 4.73 2.40
C THR A 220 1.27 5.17 0.97
N ALA A 221 2.53 5.01 0.53
CA ALA A 221 2.98 5.34 -0.80
C ALA A 221 3.94 4.27 -1.34
N TYR A 222 4.02 4.19 -2.66
CA TYR A 222 5.04 3.40 -3.37
C TYR A 222 6.29 4.24 -3.54
N SER A 223 7.42 3.67 -3.16
CA SER A 223 8.73 4.29 -3.25
C SER A 223 9.71 3.39 -3.98
N ALA A 224 10.66 4.00 -4.67
CA ALA A 224 11.81 3.33 -5.21
C ALA A 224 13.06 4.17 -4.98
N LYS A 225 14.25 3.57 -5.05
CA LYS A 225 15.49 4.33 -4.98
C LYS A 225 15.55 5.35 -6.12
N LYS A 226 16.07 6.53 -5.85
CA LYS A 226 16.26 7.58 -6.85
C LYS A 226 16.95 7.05 -8.11
N SER A 227 18.04 6.30 -7.94
CA SER A 227 18.77 5.70 -9.05
C SER A 227 17.98 4.66 -9.85
N TYR A 228 17.04 3.95 -9.18
CA TYR A 228 16.16 2.99 -9.85
C TYR A 228 15.14 3.70 -10.73
N ILE A 229 14.51 4.77 -10.24
CA ILE A 229 13.57 5.60 -11.02
C ILE A 229 14.25 6.18 -12.25
N GLU A 230 15.47 6.72 -12.09
CA GLU A 230 16.26 7.30 -13.19
C GLU A 230 16.64 6.26 -14.25
N LYS A 231 16.96 5.03 -13.84
CA LYS A 231 17.36 3.94 -14.75
C LYS A 231 16.20 3.21 -15.42
N HIS A 232 15.04 3.15 -14.72
CA HIS A 232 13.89 2.34 -15.11
C HIS A 232 12.57 3.14 -15.13
N PRO A 233 12.54 4.36 -15.73
CA PRO A 233 11.32 5.20 -15.70
C PRO A 233 10.12 4.51 -16.34
N GLU A 234 10.35 3.64 -17.35
CA GLU A 234 9.29 2.88 -18.01
C GLU A 234 8.64 1.83 -17.07
N ILE A 235 9.41 1.21 -16.17
CA ILE A 235 8.90 0.27 -15.19
C ILE A 235 8.02 1.03 -14.18
N ILE A 236 8.51 2.17 -13.67
CA ILE A 236 7.76 3.02 -12.72
C ILE A 236 6.45 3.50 -13.35
N ARG A 237 6.48 3.96 -14.61
CA ARG A 237 5.28 4.38 -15.32
C ARG A 237 4.26 3.25 -15.47
N LYS A 238 4.69 2.06 -15.90
CA LYS A 238 3.85 0.88 -16.06
C LYS A 238 3.26 0.40 -14.73
N PHE A 239 4.08 0.37 -13.68
CA PHE A 239 3.65 0.03 -12.34
C PHE A 239 2.58 1.02 -11.85
N THR A 240 2.82 2.33 -12.01
CA THR A 240 1.86 3.37 -11.62
C THR A 240 0.54 3.26 -12.38
N ASN A 241 0.57 2.92 -13.69
CA ASN A 241 -0.63 2.67 -14.48
C ASN A 241 -1.44 1.49 -13.93
N ALA A 242 -0.78 0.38 -13.57
CA ALA A 242 -1.46 -0.79 -13.01
C ALA A 242 -2.14 -0.45 -11.67
N ILE A 243 -1.46 0.30 -10.81
CA ILE A 243 -2.04 0.77 -9.53
C ILE A 243 -3.20 1.74 -9.77
N GLN A 244 -3.11 2.66 -10.75
CA GLN A 244 -4.22 3.55 -11.09
C GLN A 244 -5.45 2.77 -11.52
N LYS A 245 -5.31 1.77 -12.41
CA LYS A 245 -6.42 0.88 -12.77
C LYS A 245 -7.04 0.18 -11.57
N GLY A 246 -6.23 -0.25 -10.60
CA GLY A 246 -6.70 -0.83 -9.34
C GLY A 246 -7.50 0.16 -8.49
N LEU A 247 -7.06 1.42 -8.41
CA LEU A 247 -7.82 2.51 -7.76
C LEU A 247 -9.15 2.77 -8.48
N ASP A 248 -9.13 2.88 -9.81
CA ASP A 248 -10.33 3.11 -10.62
C ASP A 248 -11.35 1.99 -10.42
N TYR A 249 -10.88 0.73 -10.36
CA TYR A 249 -11.72 -0.42 -10.07
C TYR A 249 -12.41 -0.28 -8.71
N VAL A 250 -11.64 -0.07 -7.64
CA VAL A 250 -12.17 0.02 -6.28
C VAL A 250 -13.10 1.24 -6.10
N ASN A 251 -12.82 2.35 -6.77
CA ASN A 251 -13.65 3.55 -6.69
C ASN A 251 -14.99 3.41 -7.42
N THR A 252 -15.10 2.50 -8.41
CA THR A 252 -16.29 2.35 -9.26
C THR A 252 -17.13 1.10 -8.98
N HIS A 253 -16.61 0.12 -8.20
CA HIS A 253 -17.30 -1.13 -7.91
C HIS A 253 -17.85 -1.17 -6.47
N SER A 254 -18.81 -2.05 -6.22
CA SER A 254 -19.38 -2.28 -4.90
C SER A 254 -18.38 -3.01 -3.98
N ALA A 255 -18.62 -2.95 -2.67
CA ALA A 255 -17.79 -3.64 -1.71
C ALA A 255 -17.78 -5.17 -1.92
N GLU A 256 -18.92 -5.73 -2.35
CA GLU A 256 -19.05 -7.16 -2.65
C GLU A 256 -18.23 -7.56 -3.88
N GLU A 257 -18.31 -6.79 -4.98
CA GLU A 257 -17.52 -7.04 -6.19
C GLU A 257 -16.01 -6.95 -5.91
N ILE A 258 -15.60 -5.95 -5.12
CA ILE A 258 -14.20 -5.81 -4.69
C ILE A 258 -13.78 -7.00 -3.84
N ALA A 259 -14.62 -7.41 -2.87
CA ALA A 259 -14.35 -8.54 -2.00
C ALA A 259 -14.20 -9.86 -2.78
N GLU A 260 -15.07 -10.12 -3.75
CA GLU A 260 -14.96 -11.28 -4.64
C GLU A 260 -13.63 -11.27 -5.40
N THR A 261 -13.24 -10.10 -5.93
CA THR A 261 -11.99 -9.92 -6.69
C THR A 261 -10.76 -10.19 -5.85
N ILE A 262 -10.67 -9.60 -4.64
CA ILE A 262 -9.46 -9.68 -3.82
C ILE A 262 -9.42 -10.90 -2.88
N SER A 263 -10.51 -11.66 -2.76
CA SER A 263 -10.58 -12.84 -1.86
C SER A 263 -9.47 -13.87 -2.05
N PRO A 264 -8.89 -14.11 -3.25
CA PRO A 264 -7.77 -15.03 -3.40
C PRO A 264 -6.52 -14.62 -2.61
N GLN A 265 -6.37 -13.33 -2.29
CA GLN A 265 -5.28 -12.80 -1.46
C GLN A 265 -5.53 -13.04 0.04
N PHE A 266 -6.78 -13.22 0.48
CA PHE A 266 -7.18 -13.29 1.89
C PHE A 266 -7.91 -14.60 2.23
N LYS A 267 -7.28 -15.74 1.95
CA LYS A 267 -7.88 -17.10 2.07
C LYS A 267 -8.38 -17.44 3.48
N GLU A 268 -7.86 -16.78 4.51
CA GLU A 268 -8.25 -16.98 5.91
C GLU A 268 -9.44 -16.09 6.33
N THR A 269 -9.96 -15.25 5.42
CA THR A 269 -11.05 -14.31 5.69
C THR A 269 -12.20 -14.56 4.74
N ASP A 270 -13.40 -14.78 5.27
CA ASP A 270 -14.60 -14.98 4.45
C ASP A 270 -14.89 -13.75 3.57
N THR A 271 -15.35 -13.98 2.34
CA THR A 271 -15.62 -12.91 1.36
C THR A 271 -16.65 -11.89 1.89
N GLU A 272 -17.66 -12.34 2.64
CA GLU A 272 -18.63 -11.45 3.30
C GLU A 272 -17.94 -10.50 4.31
N LYS A 273 -16.97 -11.02 5.09
CA LYS A 273 -16.18 -10.20 6.01
C LYS A 273 -15.29 -9.21 5.25
N ILE A 274 -14.69 -9.64 4.14
CA ILE A 274 -13.90 -8.74 3.28
C ILE A 274 -14.78 -7.60 2.77
N ALA A 275 -16.02 -7.88 2.34
CA ALA A 275 -16.96 -6.86 1.87
C ALA A 275 -17.29 -5.82 2.97
N ILE A 276 -17.56 -6.28 4.20
CA ILE A 276 -17.79 -5.38 5.35
C ILE A 276 -16.58 -4.45 5.58
N ILE A 277 -15.37 -4.99 5.51
CA ILE A 277 -14.14 -4.23 5.70
C ILE A 277 -13.93 -3.22 4.56
N VAL A 278 -14.13 -3.65 3.31
CA VAL A 278 -14.03 -2.78 2.13
C VAL A 278 -15.02 -1.63 2.22
N ASP A 279 -16.28 -1.90 2.61
CA ASP A 279 -17.32 -0.88 2.76
C ASP A 279 -16.91 0.15 3.83
N ARG A 280 -16.40 -0.31 4.98
CA ARG A 280 -15.87 0.55 6.04
C ARG A 280 -14.74 1.47 5.55
N TYR A 281 -13.82 0.96 4.73
CA TYR A 281 -12.75 1.76 4.11
C TYR A 281 -13.27 2.72 3.04
N LYS A 282 -14.28 2.35 2.27
CA LYS A 282 -14.97 3.25 1.33
C LYS A 282 -15.67 4.39 2.07
N GLU A 283 -16.42 4.09 3.13
CA GLU A 283 -17.12 5.09 3.94
C GLU A 283 -16.20 6.13 4.60
N GLN A 284 -14.98 5.77 4.91
CA GLN A 284 -13.99 6.71 5.45
C GLN A 284 -13.16 7.42 4.37
N ASP A 285 -13.43 7.18 3.07
CA ASP A 285 -12.69 7.79 1.96
C ASP A 285 -11.19 7.48 2.02
N THR A 286 -10.88 6.18 2.19
CA THR A 286 -9.50 5.70 2.44
C THR A 286 -8.60 5.83 1.24
N TRP A 287 -9.11 5.47 0.06
CA TRP A 287 -8.33 5.39 -1.16
C TRP A 287 -8.44 6.65 -1.99
N LYS A 288 -7.34 7.00 -2.62
CA LYS A 288 -7.30 8.17 -3.50
C LYS A 288 -8.11 7.94 -4.78
N GLU A 289 -8.55 9.01 -5.39
CA GLU A 289 -9.09 9.00 -6.75
C GLU A 289 -7.98 8.71 -7.78
N ASN A 290 -6.79 9.25 -7.54
CA ASN A 290 -5.60 9.04 -8.37
C ASN A 290 -4.33 8.91 -7.53
N THR A 291 -3.26 8.40 -8.13
CA THR A 291 -2.01 8.11 -7.43
C THR A 291 -1.12 9.33 -7.14
N VAL A 292 -1.56 10.55 -7.44
CA VAL A 292 -0.76 11.78 -7.21
C VAL A 292 -0.57 12.03 -5.72
N PHE A 293 0.67 12.20 -5.29
CA PHE A 293 1.03 12.54 -3.91
C PHE A 293 1.13 14.07 -3.79
N GLU A 294 0.10 14.67 -3.20
CA GLU A 294 -0.05 16.13 -3.12
C GLU A 294 0.91 16.74 -2.09
N LYS A 295 1.37 17.97 -2.37
CA LYS A 295 2.32 18.68 -1.50
C LYS A 295 1.70 19.00 -0.13
N GLU A 296 0.44 19.39 -0.11
CA GLU A 296 -0.29 19.70 1.11
C GLU A 296 -0.38 18.51 2.06
N SER A 297 -0.54 17.28 1.49
CA SER A 297 -0.54 16.05 2.27
C SER A 297 0.84 15.75 2.84
N PHE A 298 1.91 16.01 2.08
CA PHE A 298 3.28 15.84 2.54
C PHE A 298 3.62 16.82 3.68
N GLU A 299 3.19 18.09 3.56
CA GLU A 299 3.38 19.08 4.62
C GLU A 299 2.61 18.69 5.91
N LEU A 300 1.40 18.13 5.78
CA LEU A 300 0.68 17.58 6.93
C LEU A 300 1.42 16.41 7.58
N LEU A 301 1.98 15.51 6.77
CA LEU A 301 2.80 14.41 7.29
C LEU A 301 3.96 14.94 8.14
N GLU A 302 4.71 15.91 7.63
CA GLU A 302 5.83 16.51 8.36
C GLU A 302 5.39 17.20 9.66
N ASN A 303 4.22 17.87 9.66
CA ASN A 303 3.65 18.41 10.88
C ASN A 303 3.38 17.31 11.92
N ILE A 304 2.82 16.19 11.50
CA ILE A 304 2.55 15.04 12.38
C ILE A 304 3.86 14.47 12.96
N LEU A 305 4.88 14.33 12.13
CA LEU A 305 6.19 13.83 12.55
C LEU A 305 6.90 14.79 13.53
N GLU A 306 6.85 16.10 13.28
CA GLU A 306 7.38 17.12 14.20
C GLU A 306 6.65 17.11 15.54
N GLU A 307 5.32 17.04 15.52
CA GLU A 307 4.51 16.98 16.73
C GLU A 307 4.75 15.68 17.54
N ALA A 308 5.08 14.59 16.86
CA ALA A 308 5.45 13.33 17.50
C ALA A 308 6.89 13.36 18.08
N GLY A 309 7.70 14.37 17.72
CA GLY A 309 9.11 14.44 18.09
C GLY A 309 10.02 13.51 17.28
N GLU A 310 9.53 13.04 16.13
CA GLU A 310 10.24 12.10 15.24
C GLU A 310 10.95 12.84 14.07
N LEU A 311 10.79 14.16 13.97
CA LEU A 311 11.35 14.97 12.90
C LEU A 311 11.91 16.29 13.44
N ASP A 312 13.24 16.42 13.42
CA ASP A 312 13.93 17.67 13.78
C ASP A 312 14.16 18.60 12.58
N THR A 313 14.17 18.05 11.37
CA THR A 313 14.43 18.79 10.12
C THR A 313 13.58 18.22 9.00
N ARG A 314 12.82 19.10 8.33
CA ARG A 314 11.95 18.71 7.22
C ARG A 314 12.73 18.26 5.98
N GLY A 315 12.16 17.30 5.28
CA GLY A 315 12.63 16.89 3.98
C GLY A 315 12.03 17.74 2.84
N PRO A 316 12.77 18.00 1.76
CA PRO A 316 12.25 18.77 0.63
C PRO A 316 11.31 17.90 -0.23
N TYR A 317 10.06 18.30 -0.32
CA TYR A 317 9.04 17.63 -1.15
C TYR A 317 9.55 17.34 -2.58
N GLU A 318 10.22 18.31 -3.20
CA GLU A 318 10.69 18.24 -4.59
C GLU A 318 11.75 17.14 -4.82
N TYR A 319 12.39 16.66 -3.75
CA TYR A 319 13.35 15.54 -3.82
C TYR A 319 12.70 14.21 -3.44
N LEU A 320 11.75 14.25 -2.51
CA LEU A 320 11.16 13.06 -1.90
C LEU A 320 9.89 12.58 -2.58
N VAL A 321 9.32 13.38 -3.50
CA VAL A 321 8.10 13.03 -4.24
C VAL A 321 8.28 13.34 -5.73
N ASN A 322 8.10 12.31 -6.57
CA ASN A 322 8.01 12.46 -8.02
C ASN A 322 6.58 12.20 -8.48
N THR A 323 5.87 13.25 -8.89
CA THR A 323 4.47 13.16 -9.32
C THR A 323 4.28 12.94 -10.83
N GLU A 324 5.36 12.88 -11.62
CA GLU A 324 5.30 12.79 -13.08
C GLU A 324 4.51 11.58 -13.56
N PHE A 325 4.84 10.40 -13.02
CA PHE A 325 4.22 9.13 -13.41
C PHE A 325 2.75 9.06 -12.99
N ALA A 326 2.44 9.53 -11.77
CA ALA A 326 1.09 9.56 -11.22
C ALA A 326 0.17 10.51 -12.01
N LYS A 327 0.64 11.69 -12.38
CA LYS A 327 -0.10 12.64 -13.22
C LYS A 327 -0.38 12.05 -14.61
N ALA A 328 0.62 11.43 -15.23
CA ALA A 328 0.46 10.77 -16.52
C ALA A 328 -0.49 9.56 -16.48
N ALA A 329 -0.59 8.87 -15.35
CA ALA A 329 -1.53 7.76 -15.16
C ALA A 329 -2.98 8.26 -14.96
N ALA A 330 -3.16 9.37 -14.24
CA ALA A 330 -4.47 9.97 -13.98
C ALA A 330 -5.13 10.63 -15.21
N GLU A 331 -4.38 10.91 -16.28
CA GLU A 331 -4.89 11.49 -17.54
C GLU A 331 -5.41 10.44 -18.53
N LYS A 332 -5.31 9.16 -18.23
CA LYS A 332 -5.72 8.04 -19.11
C LYS A 332 -7.15 7.62 -18.85
#